data_cfffa239a2ede3cfb01dee1ca8657ed1
#
_entry.id   cfffa239a2ede3cfb01dee1ca8657ed1
#
_cell.length_a   1.000
_cell.length_b   1.000
_cell.length_c   1.000
_cell.angle_alpha   90.00
_cell.angle_beta   90.00
_cell.angle_gamma   90.00
#
_symmetry.space_group_name_H-M   'P 1'
#
loop_
_entity.id
_entity.type
_entity.pdbx_description
1 polymer ?
#
loop_
_entity_poly.entity_id
_entity_poly.type
_entity_poly.pdbx_seq_one_letter_code
_entity_poly.pdbx_strand_id
1 'polypeptide(L)'
;VESRGLGDVYKRQAAIFGVICAVSLETIFALAGGAIMTLFSKDPEMISLVKKLLTIDIILEIGRVTNLVYGNALKTSGDAVFPAVIAAVFMYVCAVGGTYFFGIHMGLCAIGAYIGLAMDECVRAIGMYFRWKSGKWRKMSLVTKQAG
;
A
#
# COMPACT_ATOMS: atom_id res chain seq x y z
N VAL A 1 -10.74 26.54 -11.08
CA VAL A 1 -11.58 25.71 -10.18
C VAL A 1 -12.01 24.42 -10.89
N GLU A 2 -12.45 24.53 -12.12
CA GLU A 2 -12.93 23.39 -12.92
C GLU A 2 -11.82 22.36 -13.24
N SER A 3 -10.63 22.81 -13.58
CA SER A 3 -9.47 21.93 -13.82
C SER A 3 -8.99 21.17 -12.57
N ARG A 4 -9.25 21.72 -11.38
CA ARG A 4 -8.91 21.04 -10.11
C ARG A 4 -9.88 19.92 -9.77
N GLY A 5 -11.17 20.11 -10.02
CA GLY A 5 -12.18 19.07 -9.87
C GLY A 5 -11.97 17.90 -10.80
N LEU A 6 -11.58 18.18 -12.05
CA LEU A 6 -11.21 17.17 -13.03
C LEU A 6 -10.00 16.33 -12.56
N GLY A 7 -8.97 17.00 -12.03
CA GLY A 7 -7.79 16.31 -11.48
C GLY A 7 -8.12 15.35 -10.34
N ASP A 8 -9.04 15.72 -9.46
CA ASP A 8 -9.49 14.86 -8.34
C ASP A 8 -10.26 13.64 -8.83
N VAL A 9 -11.10 13.80 -9.87
CA VAL A 9 -11.83 12.69 -10.50
C VAL A 9 -10.86 11.72 -11.17
N TYR A 10 -9.90 12.21 -11.96
CA TYR A 10 -8.90 11.36 -12.63
C TYR A 10 -8.03 10.59 -11.64
N LYS A 11 -7.61 11.21 -10.54
CA LYS A 11 -6.81 10.53 -9.50
C LYS A 11 -7.60 9.44 -8.79
N ARG A 12 -8.88 9.70 -8.52
CA ARG A 12 -9.77 8.69 -7.94
C ARG A 12 -10.01 7.54 -8.90
N GLN A 13 -10.24 7.82 -10.18
CA GLN A 13 -10.39 6.78 -11.21
C GLN A 13 -9.11 5.96 -11.37
N ALA A 14 -7.95 6.62 -11.41
CA ALA A 14 -6.65 5.94 -11.48
C ALA A 14 -6.41 5.03 -10.27
N ALA A 15 -6.77 5.46 -9.06
CA ALA A 15 -6.67 4.65 -7.85
C ALA A 15 -7.59 3.42 -7.93
N ILE A 16 -8.85 3.60 -8.30
CA ILE A 16 -9.83 2.51 -8.44
C ILE A 16 -9.36 1.52 -9.51
N PHE A 17 -8.98 2.01 -10.69
CA PHE A 17 -8.49 1.17 -11.77
C PHE A 17 -7.22 0.40 -11.38
N GLY A 18 -6.26 1.08 -10.74
CA GLY A 18 -5.04 0.47 -10.24
C GLY A 18 -5.31 -0.63 -9.21
N VAL A 19 -6.24 -0.39 -8.26
CA VAL A 19 -6.65 -1.42 -7.29
C VAL A 19 -7.32 -2.60 -7.97
N ILE A 20 -8.23 -2.36 -8.92
CA ILE A 20 -8.90 -3.45 -9.65
C ILE A 20 -7.87 -4.30 -10.41
N CYS A 21 -6.94 -3.68 -11.13
CA CYS A 21 -5.88 -4.40 -11.85
C CYS A 21 -4.97 -5.19 -10.90
N ALA A 22 -4.52 -4.58 -9.80
CA ALA A 22 -3.67 -5.23 -8.82
C ALA A 22 -4.36 -6.42 -8.15
N VAL A 23 -5.60 -6.24 -7.66
CA VAL A 23 -6.38 -7.31 -7.03
C VAL A 23 -6.68 -8.44 -8.02
N SER A 24 -7.00 -8.11 -9.28
CA SER A 24 -7.25 -9.12 -10.32
C SER A 24 -6.00 -9.96 -10.58
N LEU A 25 -4.85 -9.30 -10.74
CA LEU A 25 -3.58 -9.97 -10.97
C LEU A 25 -3.17 -10.84 -9.77
N GLU A 26 -3.23 -10.28 -8.56
CA GLU A 26 -2.91 -11.01 -7.33
C GLU A 26 -3.86 -12.19 -7.10
N THR A 27 -5.15 -12.04 -7.43
CA THR A 27 -6.11 -13.15 -7.34
C THR A 27 -5.73 -14.29 -8.28
N ILE A 28 -5.32 -13.96 -9.51
CA ILE A 28 -4.82 -14.95 -10.47
C ILE A 28 -3.59 -15.66 -9.92
N PHE A 29 -2.63 -14.92 -9.38
CA PHE A 29 -1.43 -15.52 -8.75
C PHE A 29 -1.77 -16.32 -7.50
N ALA A 30 -2.72 -15.89 -6.68
CA ALA A 30 -3.16 -16.64 -5.50
C ALA A 30 -3.82 -17.98 -5.87
N LEU A 31 -4.64 -18.00 -6.94
CA LEU A 31 -5.26 -19.22 -7.45
C LEU A 31 -4.26 -20.15 -8.13
N ALA A 32 -3.34 -19.60 -8.92
CA ALA A 32 -2.32 -20.35 -9.65
C ALA A 32 -1.12 -20.72 -8.75
N GLY A 33 -0.90 -20.00 -7.65
CA GLY A 33 0.31 -20.12 -6.83
C GLY A 33 0.56 -21.51 -6.28
N GLY A 34 -0.50 -22.24 -5.91
CA GLY A 34 -0.38 -23.62 -5.51
C GLY A 34 0.12 -24.53 -6.65
N ALA A 35 -0.41 -24.35 -7.85
CA ALA A 35 0.00 -25.10 -9.03
C ALA A 35 1.42 -24.73 -9.46
N ILE A 36 1.76 -23.45 -9.43
CA ILE A 36 3.11 -22.97 -9.74
C ILE A 36 4.12 -23.54 -8.74
N MET A 37 3.78 -23.51 -7.45
CA MET A 37 4.68 -24.03 -6.40
C MET A 37 4.94 -25.55 -6.52
N THR A 38 3.99 -26.32 -7.05
CA THR A 38 4.23 -27.76 -7.29
C THR A 38 5.32 -28.04 -8.33
N LEU A 39 5.66 -27.06 -9.18
CA LEU A 39 6.79 -27.13 -10.11
C LEU A 39 8.13 -26.97 -9.41
N PHE A 40 8.16 -26.23 -8.29
CA PHE A 40 9.40 -25.92 -7.55
C PHE A 40 9.59 -26.78 -6.29
N SER A 41 8.50 -27.19 -5.66
CA SER A 41 8.54 -28.02 -4.44
C SER A 41 7.36 -28.99 -4.39
N LYS A 42 7.64 -30.18 -3.87
CA LYS A 42 6.62 -31.20 -3.58
C LYS A 42 6.20 -31.21 -2.11
N ASP A 43 6.76 -30.31 -1.30
CA ASP A 43 6.46 -30.20 0.12
C ASP A 43 5.09 -29.53 0.32
N PRO A 44 4.11 -30.26 0.93
CA PRO A 44 2.78 -29.73 1.17
C PRO A 44 2.76 -28.52 2.11
N GLU A 45 3.68 -28.46 3.07
CA GLU A 45 3.77 -27.36 4.04
C GLU A 45 4.21 -26.08 3.33
N MET A 46 5.20 -26.16 2.43
CA MET A 46 5.67 -25.03 1.62
C MET A 46 4.57 -24.51 0.70
N ILE A 47 3.83 -25.41 0.05
CA ILE A 47 2.71 -25.03 -0.84
C ILE A 47 1.61 -24.32 -0.05
N SER A 48 1.25 -24.84 1.14
CA SER A 48 0.26 -24.22 2.02
C SER A 48 0.70 -22.83 2.51
N LEU A 49 1.98 -22.68 2.88
CA LEU A 49 2.56 -21.42 3.30
C LEU A 49 2.46 -20.36 2.21
N VAL A 50 2.87 -20.70 0.98
CA VAL A 50 2.83 -19.76 -0.16
C VAL A 50 1.39 -19.34 -0.47
N LYS A 51 0.43 -20.23 -0.42
CA LYS A 51 -1.00 -19.87 -0.60
C LYS A 51 -1.48 -18.86 0.44
N LYS A 52 -1.09 -19.03 1.70
CA LYS A 52 -1.43 -18.07 2.78
C LYS A 52 -0.76 -16.71 2.54
N LEU A 53 0.51 -16.71 2.15
CA LEU A 53 1.24 -15.47 1.85
C LEU A 53 0.61 -14.71 0.68
N LEU A 54 0.28 -15.38 -0.41
CA LEU A 54 -0.40 -14.77 -1.56
C LEU A 54 -1.78 -14.20 -1.20
N THR A 55 -2.50 -14.83 -0.28
CA THR A 55 -3.79 -14.30 0.20
C THR A 55 -3.61 -12.99 0.98
N ILE A 56 -2.58 -12.91 1.83
CA ILE A 56 -2.24 -11.68 2.56
C ILE A 56 -1.74 -10.60 1.60
N ASP A 57 -1.02 -10.99 0.55
CA ASP A 57 -0.47 -10.08 -0.46
C ASP A 57 -1.56 -9.33 -1.22
N ILE A 58 -2.75 -9.90 -1.42
CA ILE A 58 -3.91 -9.20 -2.00
C ILE A 58 -4.25 -7.94 -1.18
N ILE A 59 -4.29 -8.07 0.14
CA ILE A 59 -4.59 -6.94 1.05
C ILE A 59 -3.45 -5.93 1.01
N LEU A 60 -2.21 -6.40 1.01
CA LEU A 60 -1.01 -5.57 0.91
C LEU A 60 -1.00 -4.76 -0.38
N GLU A 61 -1.33 -5.34 -1.52
CA GLU A 61 -1.38 -4.66 -2.82
C GLU A 61 -2.48 -3.59 -2.89
N ILE A 62 -3.65 -3.83 -2.31
CA ILE A 62 -4.70 -2.80 -2.19
C ILE A 62 -4.15 -1.57 -1.45
N GLY A 63 -3.50 -1.79 -0.32
CA GLY A 63 -2.85 -0.74 0.46
C GLY A 63 -1.74 -0.03 -0.33
N ARG A 64 -0.86 -0.78 -0.96
CA ARG A 64 0.28 -0.28 -1.75
C ARG A 64 -0.17 0.61 -2.91
N VAL A 65 -1.09 0.15 -3.74
CA VAL A 65 -1.59 0.93 -4.89
C VAL A 65 -2.24 2.22 -4.42
N THR A 66 -3.08 2.15 -3.40
CA THR A 66 -3.73 3.32 -2.82
C THR A 66 -2.70 4.32 -2.26
N ASN A 67 -1.72 3.83 -1.50
CA ASN A 67 -0.62 4.62 -0.96
C ASN A 67 0.21 5.30 -2.06
N LEU A 68 0.56 4.57 -3.13
CA LEU A 68 1.32 5.11 -4.26
C LEU A 68 0.55 6.20 -5.01
N VAL A 69 -0.73 5.99 -5.31
CA VAL A 69 -1.53 6.96 -6.08
C VAL A 69 -1.70 8.25 -5.28
N TYR A 70 -2.17 8.18 -4.05
CA TYR A 70 -2.40 9.38 -3.24
C TYR A 70 -1.10 9.99 -2.73
N GLY A 71 -0.08 9.19 -2.41
CA GLY A 71 1.24 9.66 -2.02
C GLY A 71 1.92 10.46 -3.14
N ASN A 72 1.90 9.95 -4.38
CA ASN A 72 2.42 10.68 -5.53
C ASN A 72 1.59 11.93 -5.84
N ALA A 73 0.26 11.85 -5.69
CA ALA A 73 -0.61 13.00 -5.85
C ALA A 73 -0.28 14.13 -4.86
N LEU A 74 -0.01 13.82 -3.61
CA LEU A 74 0.42 14.77 -2.59
C LEU A 74 1.77 15.39 -2.92
N LYS A 75 2.77 14.56 -3.27
CA LYS A 75 4.11 15.02 -3.65
C LYS A 75 4.08 15.99 -4.83
N THR A 76 3.37 15.63 -5.89
CA THR A 76 3.25 16.49 -7.09
C THR A 76 2.44 17.76 -6.84
N SER A 77 1.62 17.79 -5.80
CA SER A 77 0.86 18.96 -5.38
C SER A 77 1.63 19.88 -4.41
N GLY A 78 2.90 19.56 -4.11
CA GLY A 78 3.76 20.36 -3.23
C GLY A 78 3.79 19.92 -1.75
N ASP A 79 2.98 18.93 -1.37
CA ASP A 79 2.98 18.36 -0.01
C ASP A 79 3.83 17.08 0.01
N ALA A 80 5.15 17.24 -0.12
CA ALA A 80 6.08 16.10 -0.12
C ALA A 80 6.49 15.66 1.30
N VAL A 81 6.41 16.56 2.27
CA VAL A 81 6.88 16.31 3.64
C VAL A 81 5.97 15.31 4.34
N PHE A 82 4.66 15.46 4.24
CA PHE A 82 3.70 14.57 4.88
C PHE A 82 3.85 13.10 4.45
N PRO A 83 3.88 12.77 3.14
CA PRO A 83 4.14 11.41 2.69
C PRO A 83 5.48 10.85 3.17
N ALA A 84 6.53 11.66 3.21
CA ALA A 84 7.85 11.23 3.65
C ALA A 84 7.88 10.88 5.15
N VAL A 85 7.30 11.74 5.99
CA VAL A 85 7.22 11.52 7.44
C VAL A 85 6.37 10.30 7.77
N ILE A 86 5.19 10.18 7.16
CA ILE A 86 4.30 9.02 7.36
C ILE A 86 5.00 7.73 6.92
N ALA A 87 5.67 7.73 5.76
CA ALA A 87 6.41 6.57 5.29
C ALA A 87 7.53 6.16 6.26
N ALA A 88 8.31 7.11 6.77
CA ALA A 88 9.38 6.82 7.72
C ALA A 88 8.83 6.29 9.04
N VAL A 89 7.84 6.96 9.64
CA VAL A 89 7.28 6.56 10.93
C VAL A 89 6.62 5.18 10.87
N PHE A 90 5.72 4.96 9.92
CA PHE A 90 4.97 3.71 9.86
C PHE A 90 5.79 2.54 9.33
N MET A 91 6.83 2.78 8.50
CA MET A 91 7.78 1.73 8.13
C MET A 91 8.47 1.15 9.38
N TYR A 92 8.87 1.98 10.32
CA TYR A 92 9.48 1.48 11.57
C TYR A 92 8.45 0.90 12.54
N VAL A 93 7.30 1.55 12.72
CA VAL A 93 6.28 1.11 13.68
C VAL A 93 5.53 -0.13 13.20
N CYS A 94 4.99 -0.09 11.98
CA CYS A 94 4.14 -1.16 11.47
C CYS A 94 4.94 -2.26 10.77
N ALA A 95 5.86 -1.92 9.85
CA ALA A 95 6.60 -2.95 9.13
C ALA A 95 7.59 -3.66 10.05
N VAL A 96 8.48 -2.94 10.72
CA VAL A 96 9.49 -3.54 11.61
C VAL A 96 8.83 -4.03 12.90
N GLY A 97 8.07 -3.19 13.59
CA GLY A 97 7.40 -3.54 14.83
C GLY A 97 6.35 -4.64 14.65
N GLY A 98 5.56 -4.59 13.58
CA GLY A 98 4.58 -5.62 13.24
C GLY A 98 5.25 -6.94 12.87
N THR A 99 6.32 -6.92 12.09
CA THR A 99 7.12 -8.10 11.77
C THR A 99 7.70 -8.76 13.02
N TYR A 100 8.24 -7.95 13.93
CA TYR A 100 8.76 -8.44 15.20
C TYR A 100 7.65 -9.06 16.05
N PHE A 101 6.55 -8.36 16.23
CA PHE A 101 5.44 -8.82 17.06
C PHE A 101 4.77 -10.07 16.48
N PHE A 102 4.31 -10.03 15.25
CA PHE A 102 3.61 -11.17 14.63
C PHE A 102 4.57 -12.28 14.19
N GLY A 103 5.74 -11.93 13.65
CA GLY A 103 6.68 -12.92 13.15
C GLY A 103 7.42 -13.68 14.24
N ILE A 104 7.93 -12.96 15.23
CA ILE A 104 8.78 -13.54 16.30
C ILE A 104 7.95 -13.82 17.56
N HIS A 105 7.30 -12.79 18.12
CA HIS A 105 6.60 -12.96 19.40
C HIS A 105 5.41 -13.91 19.31
N MET A 106 4.60 -13.83 18.26
CA MET A 106 3.51 -14.77 18.01
C MET A 106 3.94 -16.05 17.27
N GLY A 107 5.18 -16.12 16.82
CA GLY A 107 5.73 -17.30 16.16
C GLY A 107 5.17 -17.58 14.77
N LEU A 108 4.57 -16.58 14.11
CA LEU A 108 4.00 -16.72 12.77
C LEU A 108 5.03 -16.67 11.64
N CYS A 109 6.31 -16.42 11.96
CA CYS A 109 7.43 -16.38 11.01
C CYS A 109 7.13 -15.50 9.78
N ALA A 110 7.20 -16.09 8.58
CA ALA A 110 6.97 -15.39 7.33
C ALA A 110 5.56 -14.79 7.21
N ILE A 111 4.53 -15.47 7.70
CA ILE A 111 3.15 -14.97 7.71
C ILE A 111 3.06 -13.70 8.55
N GLY A 112 3.70 -13.69 9.73
CA GLY A 112 3.74 -12.53 10.60
C GLY A 112 4.45 -11.33 9.97
N ALA A 113 5.53 -11.55 9.22
CA ALA A 113 6.22 -10.52 8.47
C ALA A 113 5.31 -9.90 7.40
N TYR A 114 4.58 -10.70 6.64
CA TYR A 114 3.63 -10.21 5.63
C TYR A 114 2.47 -9.45 6.25
N ILE A 115 1.96 -9.88 7.41
CA ILE A 115 0.94 -9.14 8.16
C ILE A 115 1.47 -7.76 8.57
N GLY A 116 2.69 -7.67 9.07
CA GLY A 116 3.32 -6.41 9.42
C GLY A 116 3.46 -5.46 8.23
N LEU A 117 3.88 -5.98 7.08
CA LEU A 117 3.99 -5.22 5.83
C LEU A 117 2.61 -4.77 5.31
N ALA A 118 1.60 -5.64 5.35
CA ALA A 118 0.23 -5.31 4.96
C ALA A 118 -0.36 -4.21 5.86
N MET A 119 -0.13 -4.28 7.16
CA MET A 119 -0.53 -3.22 8.10
C MET A 119 0.14 -1.88 7.76
N ASP A 120 1.44 -1.88 7.48
CA ASP A 120 2.18 -0.67 7.11
C ASP A 120 1.58 -0.02 5.85
N GLU A 121 1.39 -0.77 4.78
CA GLU A 121 0.83 -0.24 3.53
C GLU A 121 -0.61 0.25 3.70
N CYS A 122 -1.46 -0.48 4.44
CA CYS A 122 -2.85 -0.08 4.68
C CYS A 122 -2.94 1.19 5.53
N VAL A 123 -2.16 1.31 6.59
CA VAL A 123 -2.17 2.50 7.47
C VAL A 123 -1.65 3.73 6.71
N ARG A 124 -0.58 3.58 5.93
CA ARG A 124 -0.08 4.66 5.07
C ARG A 124 -1.11 5.07 4.02
N ALA A 125 -1.76 4.11 3.39
CA ALA A 125 -2.83 4.37 2.40
C ALA A 125 -3.98 5.18 3.00
N ILE A 126 -4.44 4.82 4.20
CA ILE A 126 -5.47 5.55 4.93
C ILE A 126 -5.02 6.98 5.25
N GLY A 127 -3.80 7.14 5.75
CA GLY A 127 -3.22 8.45 6.05
C GLY A 127 -3.12 9.34 4.81
N MET A 128 -2.64 8.81 3.68
CA MET A 128 -2.54 9.53 2.40
C MET A 128 -3.91 9.93 1.86
N TYR A 129 -4.89 9.02 1.92
CA TYR A 129 -6.25 9.29 1.48
C TYR A 129 -6.91 10.41 2.30
N PHE A 130 -6.82 10.35 3.64
CA PHE A 130 -7.37 11.40 4.49
C PHE A 130 -6.67 12.74 4.32
N ARG A 131 -5.34 12.75 4.15
CA ARG A 131 -4.58 13.97 3.85
C ARG A 131 -5.04 14.60 2.55
N TRP A 132 -5.21 13.77 1.50
CA TRP A 132 -5.74 14.23 0.21
C TRP A 132 -7.14 14.82 0.36
N LYS A 133 -8.05 14.09 1.01
CA LYS A 133 -9.45 14.52 1.22
C LYS A 133 -9.57 15.80 2.05
N SER A 134 -8.69 16.00 3.03
CA SER A 134 -8.71 17.21 3.89
C SER A 134 -8.36 18.49 3.15
N GLY A 135 -7.78 18.42 1.95
CA GLY A 135 -7.40 19.57 1.13
C GLY A 135 -6.26 20.43 1.69
N LYS A 136 -5.61 20.01 2.78
CA LYS A 136 -4.49 20.76 3.40
C LYS A 136 -3.32 20.98 2.46
N TRP A 137 -3.07 20.08 1.51
CA TRP A 137 -2.06 20.20 0.46
C TRP A 137 -2.27 21.45 -0.45
N ARG A 138 -3.51 21.94 -0.57
CA ARG A 138 -3.85 23.12 -1.39
C ARG A 138 -3.19 24.39 -0.86
N LYS A 139 -3.02 24.52 0.44
CA LYS A 139 -2.36 25.65 1.08
C LYS A 139 -0.85 25.66 0.79
N MET A 140 -0.23 24.50 0.70
CA MET A 140 1.21 24.39 0.43
C MET A 140 1.57 24.73 -1.02
N SER A 141 0.73 24.37 -1.98
CA SER A 141 0.95 24.74 -3.39
C SER A 141 0.88 26.25 -3.66
N LEU A 142 0.19 27.02 -2.82
CA LEU A 142 0.10 28.47 -2.91
C LEU A 142 1.36 29.16 -2.38
N VAL A 143 1.96 28.64 -1.32
CA VAL A 143 3.20 29.15 -0.72
C VAL A 143 4.37 28.99 -1.69
N THR A 144 4.46 27.86 -2.37
CA THR A 144 5.53 27.61 -3.36
C THR A 144 5.44 28.55 -4.58
N LYS A 145 4.22 28.98 -4.96
CA LYS A 145 4.03 29.95 -6.06
C LYS A 145 4.34 31.40 -5.69
N GLN A 146 4.35 31.75 -4.41
CA GLN A 146 4.67 33.09 -3.94
C GLN A 146 6.16 33.27 -3.62
N ALA A 147 6.91 32.17 -3.50
CA ALA A 147 8.34 32.18 -3.19
C ALA A 147 9.26 32.09 -4.44
N GLY A 148 8.70 31.99 -5.63
CA GLY A 148 9.39 32.03 -6.94
C GLY A 148 8.90 33.16 -7.81
#